data_200646ed63932c90004c34ff6ba7c5ea
#
_entry.id   200646ed63932c90004c34ff6ba7c5ea
#
_cell.length_a   1.000
_cell.length_b   1.000
_cell.length_c   1.000
_cell.angle_alpha   90.00
_cell.angle_beta   90.00
_cell.angle_gamma   90.00
#
_symmetry.space_group_name_H-M   'P 1'
#
loop_
_entity.id
_entity.type
_entity.pdbx_description
1 polymer ?
#
loop_
_entity_poly.entity_id
_entity_poly.type
_entity_poly.pdbx_seq_one_letter_code
_entity_poly.pdbx_strand_id
1 'polypeptide(L)'
;MHRRAFLKAAGAATALSVSGGSWYAYDRGVFSVGEGPAYEPWKDWRGGTSEGPLALIRAAILAASPHNTQPWRFRVTDSFIELHIDPKRNVGALDPFLREEHIGIGCALENLMLAARANGYAATTTLMPGTLSSILSQSQSELVARVDLAPGTREESELYNAIPRRHTNRSPYERQRPIPKDIVDGLSRLPSEDENVRIFLFTGEAEHQRIVKISSAANIELYSDPYVAAASEQWVRLQWKEVQRCRDGLTIDAFGLSPIAAAAAKTMPTQLLNTIASKSSKTGYADRMLTAPLIGFIAVRDRYDRAQCLRAGRIWQRAHLLVTTRGIAGRPCNEAVEMVDHERMQGRAPKCLFQLAEITGDPTWQPTFVFLMGYPTETAHASPRRPVQELLNA
;
A
#
# COMPACT_ATOMS: atom_id res chain seq x y z
N MET A 1 0.62 -60.29 -17.30
CA MET A 1 0.63 -59.32 -16.17
C MET A 1 -0.72 -59.34 -15.51
N HIS A 2 -0.77 -59.62 -14.19
CA HIS A 2 -2.03 -59.82 -13.50
C HIS A 2 -2.79 -58.48 -13.31
N ARG A 3 -4.05 -58.42 -13.72
CA ARG A 3 -4.96 -57.26 -13.63
C ARG A 3 -4.95 -56.60 -12.21
N ARG A 4 -4.77 -57.41 -11.16
CA ARG A 4 -4.62 -56.96 -9.76
C ARG A 4 -3.32 -56.19 -9.48
N ALA A 5 -2.21 -56.56 -10.13
CA ALA A 5 -0.94 -55.85 -9.99
C ALA A 5 -0.97 -54.48 -10.70
N PHE A 6 -1.63 -54.39 -11.87
CA PHE A 6 -1.84 -53.15 -12.61
C PHE A 6 -2.74 -52.19 -11.82
N LEU A 7 -3.85 -52.66 -11.24
CA LEU A 7 -4.76 -51.83 -10.44
C LEU A 7 -4.09 -51.34 -9.15
N LYS A 8 -3.25 -52.16 -8.48
CA LYS A 8 -2.47 -51.72 -7.31
C LYS A 8 -1.42 -50.69 -7.68
N ALA A 9 -0.72 -50.85 -8.82
CA ALA A 9 0.27 -49.90 -9.31
C ALA A 9 -0.39 -48.58 -9.73
N ALA A 10 -1.54 -48.64 -10.44
CA ALA A 10 -2.31 -47.46 -10.81
C ALA A 10 -2.86 -46.72 -9.57
N GLY A 11 -3.40 -47.45 -8.60
CA GLY A 11 -3.86 -46.85 -7.31
C GLY A 11 -2.72 -46.23 -6.51
N ALA A 12 -1.56 -46.87 -6.46
CA ALA A 12 -0.38 -46.29 -5.78
C ALA A 12 0.16 -45.04 -6.52
N ALA A 13 0.20 -45.09 -7.87
CA ALA A 13 0.61 -43.94 -8.68
C ALA A 13 -0.37 -42.74 -8.50
N THR A 14 -1.69 -43.00 -8.45
CA THR A 14 -2.70 -41.98 -8.21
C THR A 14 -2.57 -41.43 -6.78
N ALA A 15 -2.38 -42.28 -5.78
CA ALA A 15 -2.17 -41.83 -4.39
C ALA A 15 -0.89 -41.00 -4.26
N LEU A 16 0.20 -41.38 -4.89
CA LEU A 16 1.47 -40.63 -4.91
C LEU A 16 1.34 -39.30 -5.67
N SER A 17 0.60 -39.24 -6.78
CA SER A 17 0.38 -38.02 -7.54
C SER A 17 -0.55 -37.04 -6.76
N VAL A 18 -1.59 -37.53 -6.09
CA VAL A 18 -2.47 -36.73 -5.24
C VAL A 18 -1.73 -36.22 -4.01
N SER A 19 -0.96 -37.07 -3.32
CA SER A 19 -0.19 -36.65 -2.15
C SER A 19 0.96 -35.71 -2.52
N GLY A 20 1.65 -35.95 -3.64
CA GLY A 20 2.69 -35.06 -4.17
C GLY A 20 2.13 -33.70 -4.60
N GLY A 21 0.97 -33.69 -5.26
CA GLY A 21 0.27 -32.46 -5.65
C GLY A 21 -0.22 -31.67 -4.44
N SER A 22 -0.79 -32.34 -3.44
CA SER A 22 -1.24 -31.69 -2.20
C SER A 22 -0.07 -31.12 -1.40
N TRP A 23 1.05 -31.88 -1.31
CA TRP A 23 2.26 -31.40 -0.64
C TRP A 23 2.87 -30.19 -1.37
N TYR A 24 2.91 -30.22 -2.72
CA TYR A 24 3.37 -29.08 -3.52
C TYR A 24 2.50 -27.83 -3.31
N ALA A 25 1.18 -27.99 -3.31
CA ALA A 25 0.26 -26.90 -3.05
C ALA A 25 0.44 -26.33 -1.61
N TYR A 26 0.67 -27.19 -0.64
CA TYR A 26 0.98 -26.79 0.73
C TYR A 26 2.30 -25.99 0.81
N ASP A 27 3.37 -26.52 0.21
CA ASP A 27 4.69 -25.85 0.18
C ASP A 27 4.65 -24.47 -0.51
N ARG A 28 3.74 -24.30 -1.49
CA ARG A 28 3.48 -23.04 -2.18
C ARG A 28 2.54 -22.11 -1.43
N GLY A 29 2.03 -22.50 -0.29
CA GLY A 29 1.15 -21.69 0.56
C GLY A 29 -0.25 -21.46 -0.01
N VAL A 30 -0.75 -22.40 -0.82
CA VAL A 30 -2.13 -22.33 -1.37
C VAL A 30 -3.15 -22.29 -0.24
N PHE A 31 -2.89 -23.02 0.85
CA PHE A 31 -3.77 -23.14 2.02
C PHE A 31 -3.36 -22.26 3.20
N SER A 32 -2.32 -21.42 3.05
CA SER A 32 -1.75 -20.62 4.14
C SER A 32 -1.84 -19.12 3.86
N VAL A 33 -2.97 -18.68 3.31
CA VAL A 33 -3.20 -17.26 2.98
C VAL A 33 -3.27 -16.43 4.26
N GLY A 34 -2.40 -15.44 4.39
CA GLY A 34 -2.35 -14.58 5.58
C GLY A 34 -1.86 -15.28 6.85
N GLU A 35 -1.16 -16.41 6.74
CA GLU A 35 -0.67 -17.20 7.86
C GLU A 35 0.86 -17.20 7.96
N GLY A 36 1.35 -17.56 9.15
CA GLY A 36 2.77 -17.68 9.46
C GLY A 36 3.40 -16.39 10.03
N PRO A 37 4.70 -16.43 10.39
CA PRO A 37 5.41 -15.36 11.10
C PRO A 37 5.34 -13.98 10.44
N ALA A 38 5.25 -13.92 9.10
CA ALA A 38 5.13 -12.66 8.37
C ALA A 38 3.79 -11.93 8.62
N TYR A 39 2.81 -12.59 9.21
CA TYR A 39 1.47 -12.03 9.44
C TYR A 39 1.12 -11.90 10.93
N GLU A 40 2.00 -12.33 11.83
CA GLU A 40 1.82 -12.18 13.29
C GLU A 40 1.60 -10.73 13.73
N PRO A 41 2.28 -9.71 13.16
CA PRO A 41 2.06 -8.33 13.57
C PRO A 41 0.61 -7.84 13.43
N TRP A 42 -0.20 -8.46 12.58
CA TRP A 42 -1.64 -8.16 12.48
C TRP A 42 -2.45 -8.70 13.64
N LYS A 43 -1.99 -9.77 14.28
CA LYS A 43 -2.64 -10.40 15.45
C LYS A 43 -2.27 -9.66 16.73
N ASP A 44 -0.99 -9.28 16.86
CA ASP A 44 -0.41 -8.67 18.07
C ASP A 44 -0.35 -7.12 18.01
N TRP A 45 -1.15 -6.51 17.15
CA TRP A 45 -1.08 -5.10 16.81
C TRP A 45 -1.36 -4.11 17.95
N ARG A 46 -2.11 -4.53 18.98
CA ARG A 46 -2.42 -3.66 20.13
C ARG A 46 -1.27 -3.58 21.13
N GLY A 47 -0.43 -4.62 21.21
CA GLY A 47 0.57 -4.76 22.25
C GLY A 47 -0.04 -4.94 23.64
N GLY A 48 0.83 -5.02 24.65
CA GLY A 48 0.46 -5.03 26.05
C GLY A 48 0.59 -3.64 26.68
N THR A 49 -0.21 -3.33 27.69
CA THR A 49 -0.12 -2.05 28.42
C THR A 49 1.24 -1.83 29.10
N SER A 50 2.00 -2.90 29.34
CA SER A 50 3.36 -2.85 29.89
C SER A 50 4.45 -2.50 28.87
N GLU A 51 4.13 -2.45 27.57
CA GLU A 51 5.12 -2.17 26.51
C GLU A 51 5.44 -0.67 26.35
N GLY A 52 4.65 0.23 26.97
CA GLY A 52 4.83 1.65 26.84
C GLY A 52 4.77 2.14 25.38
N PRO A 53 5.67 3.04 24.93
CA PRO A 53 5.67 3.56 23.57
C PRO A 53 5.88 2.51 22.48
N LEU A 54 6.41 1.32 22.78
CA LEU A 54 6.54 0.23 21.79
C LEU A 54 5.18 -0.27 21.28
N ALA A 55 4.13 -0.20 22.09
CA ALA A 55 2.77 -0.53 21.67
C ALA A 55 2.30 0.34 20.49
N LEU A 56 2.78 1.59 20.41
CA LEU A 56 2.44 2.53 19.33
C LEU A 56 3.06 2.10 17.99
N ILE A 57 4.27 1.51 18.04
CA ILE A 57 4.97 1.01 16.85
C ILE A 57 4.24 -0.18 16.24
N ARG A 58 3.63 -1.04 17.06
CA ARG A 58 2.83 -2.19 16.56
C ARG A 58 1.69 -1.74 15.64
N ALA A 59 1.01 -0.65 15.97
CA ALA A 59 -0.02 -0.07 15.11
C ALA A 59 0.59 0.65 13.89
N ALA A 60 1.69 1.38 14.08
CA ALA A 60 2.37 2.14 13.03
C ALA A 60 2.80 1.25 11.86
N ILE A 61 3.38 0.08 12.14
CA ILE A 61 3.89 -0.86 11.12
C ILE A 61 2.80 -1.51 10.26
N LEU A 62 1.53 -1.42 10.65
CA LEU A 62 0.40 -1.89 9.85
C LEU A 62 -0.05 -0.90 8.78
N ALA A 63 0.59 0.25 8.69
CA ALA A 63 0.27 1.27 7.69
C ALA A 63 0.52 0.81 6.24
N ALA A 64 -0.02 1.57 5.29
CA ALA A 64 0.28 1.40 3.87
C ALA A 64 1.68 1.93 3.54
N SER A 65 2.35 1.31 2.56
CA SER A 65 3.58 1.81 1.95
C SER A 65 3.68 1.38 0.49
N PRO A 66 4.47 2.08 -0.34
CA PRO A 66 4.64 1.71 -1.75
C PRO A 66 5.17 0.26 -1.83
N HIS A 67 4.54 -0.57 -2.66
CA HIS A 67 4.86 -2.00 -2.82
C HIS A 67 5.08 -2.78 -1.51
N ASN A 68 4.53 -2.28 -0.38
CA ASN A 68 4.76 -2.86 0.96
C ASN A 68 6.25 -2.91 1.35
N THR A 69 7.02 -1.92 0.92
CA THR A 69 8.46 -1.79 1.23
C THR A 69 8.72 -1.59 2.71
N GLN A 70 7.78 -0.98 3.45
CA GLN A 70 7.92 -0.64 4.87
C GLN A 70 9.20 0.18 5.12
N PRO A 71 9.30 1.40 4.57
CA PRO A 71 10.53 2.18 4.50
C PRO A 71 10.86 2.94 5.79
N TRP A 72 10.28 2.56 6.88
CA TRP A 72 10.40 3.21 8.17
C TRP A 72 11.36 2.50 9.11
N ARG A 73 12.04 3.31 9.92
CA ARG A 73 12.76 2.92 11.12
C ARG A 73 12.35 3.81 12.26
N PHE A 74 12.45 3.32 13.49
CA PHE A 74 12.00 4.03 14.68
C PHE A 74 13.11 4.07 15.73
N ARG A 75 13.31 5.26 16.33
CA ARG A 75 13.99 5.41 17.60
C ARG A 75 12.95 5.71 18.66
N VAL A 76 12.89 4.86 19.67
CA VAL A 76 11.83 4.91 20.69
C VAL A 76 12.45 5.16 22.05
N THR A 77 11.87 6.11 22.79
CA THR A 77 12.17 6.41 24.19
C THR A 77 10.87 6.52 24.97
N ASP A 78 10.91 6.72 26.28
CA ASP A 78 9.72 6.90 27.08
C ASP A 78 8.97 8.21 26.78
N SER A 79 9.66 9.23 26.24
CA SER A 79 9.13 10.56 26.02
C SER A 79 9.00 10.99 24.56
N PHE A 80 9.56 10.23 23.62
CA PHE A 80 9.41 10.52 22.19
C PHE A 80 9.65 9.31 21.31
N ILE A 81 9.12 9.38 20.08
CA ILE A 81 9.39 8.48 18.97
C ILE A 81 9.85 9.28 17.78
N GLU A 82 11.00 8.92 17.20
CA GLU A 82 11.48 9.45 15.94
C GLU A 82 11.22 8.46 14.80
N LEU A 83 10.74 8.99 13.67
CA LEU A 83 10.52 8.24 12.44
C LEU A 83 11.62 8.63 11.45
N HIS A 84 12.33 7.63 10.99
CA HIS A 84 13.41 7.75 10.01
C HIS A 84 13.03 7.02 8.73
N ILE A 85 13.42 7.56 7.58
CA ILE A 85 13.34 6.87 6.29
C ILE A 85 14.52 5.91 6.14
N ASP A 86 14.26 4.70 5.64
CA ASP A 86 15.29 3.74 5.24
C ASP A 86 15.44 3.78 3.71
N PRO A 87 16.39 4.52 3.14
CA PRO A 87 16.50 4.73 1.70
C PRO A 87 16.84 3.45 0.92
N LYS A 88 17.19 2.37 1.60
CA LYS A 88 17.39 1.05 0.97
C LYS A 88 16.10 0.32 0.65
N ARG A 89 14.96 0.81 1.17
CA ARG A 89 13.65 0.20 1.04
C ARG A 89 12.74 1.00 0.13
N ASN A 90 13.25 1.32 -1.05
CA ASN A 90 12.57 2.13 -2.06
C ASN A 90 12.17 1.30 -3.29
N VAL A 91 11.28 1.85 -4.10
CA VAL A 91 10.84 1.26 -5.37
C VAL A 91 11.65 1.79 -6.58
N GLY A 92 12.87 2.25 -6.35
CA GLY A 92 13.86 2.60 -7.39
C GLY A 92 13.34 3.64 -8.41
N ALA A 93 13.48 3.31 -9.68
CA ALA A 93 13.10 4.19 -10.79
C ALA A 93 11.59 4.53 -10.82
N LEU A 94 10.75 3.80 -10.09
CA LEU A 94 9.31 4.11 -9.98
C LEU A 94 9.04 5.30 -9.05
N ASP A 95 9.87 5.49 -8.00
CA ASP A 95 9.79 6.65 -7.08
C ASP A 95 11.16 7.35 -6.95
N PRO A 96 11.64 8.00 -8.01
CA PRO A 96 13.01 8.50 -8.10
C PRO A 96 13.33 9.65 -7.13
N PHE A 97 12.31 10.24 -6.50
CA PHE A 97 12.45 11.30 -5.49
C PHE A 97 12.02 10.87 -4.09
N LEU A 98 11.73 9.59 -3.85
CA LEU A 98 11.26 9.04 -2.58
C LEU A 98 9.95 9.70 -2.08
N ARG A 99 9.16 10.25 -2.97
CA ARG A 99 7.90 10.93 -2.67
C ARG A 99 6.87 9.97 -2.08
N GLU A 100 6.71 8.81 -2.69
CA GLU A 100 5.78 7.79 -2.21
C GLU A 100 6.25 7.14 -0.91
N GLU A 101 7.56 7.03 -0.73
CA GLU A 101 8.11 6.57 0.56
C GLU A 101 7.77 7.51 1.69
N HIS A 102 7.92 8.83 1.50
CA HIS A 102 7.53 9.83 2.50
C HIS A 102 6.02 9.78 2.76
N ILE A 103 5.18 9.59 1.72
CA ILE A 103 3.75 9.33 1.88
C ILE A 103 3.51 8.06 2.73
N GLY A 104 4.26 6.98 2.48
CA GLY A 104 4.21 5.75 3.27
C GLY A 104 4.57 5.98 4.75
N ILE A 105 5.59 6.76 5.05
CA ILE A 105 5.94 7.14 6.43
C ILE A 105 4.85 7.99 7.07
N GLY A 106 4.23 8.89 6.30
CA GLY A 106 3.06 9.64 6.74
C GLY A 106 1.88 8.74 7.14
N CYS A 107 1.69 7.62 6.43
CA CYS A 107 0.71 6.60 6.81
C CYS A 107 1.04 5.95 8.16
N ALA A 108 2.32 5.61 8.39
CA ALA A 108 2.77 5.04 9.66
C ALA A 108 2.63 6.05 10.81
N LEU A 109 2.95 7.32 10.57
CA LEU A 109 2.78 8.40 11.52
C LEU A 109 1.30 8.57 11.93
N GLU A 110 0.35 8.47 11.00
CA GLU A 110 -1.07 8.56 11.34
C GLU A 110 -1.53 7.42 12.24
N ASN A 111 -1.14 6.17 11.92
CA ASN A 111 -1.43 5.03 12.78
C ASN A 111 -0.82 5.21 14.17
N LEU A 112 0.41 5.74 14.26
CA LEU A 112 1.10 6.03 15.53
C LEU A 112 0.32 7.05 16.36
N MET A 113 -0.15 8.13 15.73
CA MET A 113 -0.94 9.18 16.42
C MET A 113 -2.28 8.66 16.95
N LEU A 114 -2.96 7.80 16.19
CA LEU A 114 -4.19 7.14 16.64
C LEU A 114 -3.90 6.19 17.81
N ALA A 115 -2.80 5.44 17.72
CA ALA A 115 -2.38 4.55 18.80
C ALA A 115 -1.95 5.29 20.06
N ALA A 116 -1.32 6.47 19.93
CA ALA A 116 -0.92 7.29 21.07
C ALA A 116 -2.14 7.63 21.95
N ARG A 117 -3.20 8.18 21.36
CA ARG A 117 -4.45 8.48 22.07
C ARG A 117 -5.07 7.22 22.70
N ALA A 118 -5.12 6.13 21.95
CA ALA A 118 -5.69 4.86 22.43
C ALA A 118 -4.90 4.25 23.59
N ASN A 119 -3.62 4.61 23.76
CA ASN A 119 -2.77 4.13 24.83
C ASN A 119 -2.55 5.17 25.96
N GLY A 120 -3.29 6.30 25.95
CA GLY A 120 -3.23 7.28 27.02
C GLY A 120 -2.05 8.26 26.91
N TYR A 121 -1.59 8.54 25.69
CA TYR A 121 -0.60 9.57 25.42
C TYR A 121 -1.24 10.79 24.76
N ALA A 122 -0.90 11.98 25.24
CA ALA A 122 -0.98 13.22 24.50
C ALA A 122 0.27 13.32 23.62
N ALA A 123 0.10 13.34 22.31
CA ALA A 123 1.20 13.28 21.36
C ALA A 123 1.24 14.53 20.48
N THR A 124 2.44 15.12 20.34
CA THR A 124 2.70 16.29 19.47
C THR A 124 3.69 15.91 18.39
N THR A 125 3.37 16.22 17.14
CA THR A 125 4.19 15.87 15.99
C THR A 125 4.97 17.06 15.47
N THR A 126 6.28 16.88 15.26
CA THR A 126 7.16 17.78 14.51
C THR A 126 7.60 17.09 13.23
N LEU A 127 7.25 17.66 12.07
CA LEU A 127 7.72 17.21 10.78
C LEU A 127 9.03 17.92 10.42
N MET A 128 10.04 17.15 9.97
CA MET A 128 11.32 17.75 9.57
C MET A 128 11.16 18.43 8.20
N PRO A 129 11.52 19.70 8.06
CA PRO A 129 11.44 20.41 6.79
C PRO A 129 12.48 19.83 5.80
N GLY A 130 12.26 20.03 4.51
CA GLY A 130 13.19 19.65 3.46
C GLY A 130 12.52 19.48 2.12
N THR A 131 13.34 19.54 1.07
CA THR A 131 12.93 19.26 -0.30
C THR A 131 13.39 17.85 -0.69
N LEU A 132 12.51 17.09 -1.33
CA LEU A 132 12.84 15.76 -1.80
C LEU A 132 13.87 15.84 -2.93
N SER A 133 14.92 15.06 -2.80
CA SER A 133 16.02 14.94 -3.78
C SER A 133 16.01 13.57 -4.44
N SER A 134 16.77 13.46 -5.54
CA SER A 134 16.88 12.18 -6.25
C SER A 134 17.43 11.09 -5.31
N ILE A 135 16.90 9.89 -5.45
CA ILE A 135 17.35 8.68 -4.76
C ILE A 135 18.88 8.44 -4.89
N LEU A 136 19.47 8.88 -5.99
CA LEU A 136 20.92 8.75 -6.22
C LEU A 136 21.76 9.56 -5.24
N SER A 137 21.19 10.55 -4.57
CA SER A 137 21.88 11.41 -3.57
C SER A 137 21.61 10.98 -2.13
N GLN A 138 20.73 10.01 -1.88
CA GLN A 138 20.35 9.58 -0.53
C GLN A 138 20.94 8.20 -0.20
N SER A 139 21.93 8.17 0.68
CA SER A 139 22.62 6.93 1.08
C SER A 139 22.42 6.56 2.55
N GLN A 140 21.90 7.45 3.37
CA GLN A 140 21.77 7.27 4.82
C GLN A 140 20.32 7.41 5.29
N SER A 141 20.01 6.75 6.42
CA SER A 141 18.75 6.94 7.13
C SER A 141 18.62 8.39 7.59
N GLU A 142 17.46 8.99 7.40
CA GLU A 142 17.21 10.39 7.72
C GLU A 142 15.98 10.53 8.61
N LEU A 143 16.07 11.36 9.65
CA LEU A 143 14.93 11.73 10.49
C LEU A 143 13.95 12.57 9.68
N VAL A 144 12.69 12.15 9.64
CA VAL A 144 11.63 12.84 8.87
C VAL A 144 10.47 13.33 9.75
N ALA A 145 10.26 12.71 10.91
CA ALA A 145 9.27 13.16 11.88
C ALA A 145 9.67 12.77 13.30
N ARG A 146 9.27 13.60 14.28
CA ARG A 146 9.37 13.33 15.70
C ARG A 146 8.00 13.47 16.35
N VAL A 147 7.67 12.56 17.24
CA VAL A 147 6.44 12.56 18.04
C VAL A 147 6.86 12.60 19.51
N ASP A 148 6.63 13.74 20.16
CA ASP A 148 6.83 13.90 21.60
C ASP A 148 5.60 13.36 22.32
N LEU A 149 5.81 12.61 23.40
CA LEU A 149 4.81 11.90 24.17
C LEU A 149 4.73 12.45 25.57
N ALA A 150 3.54 12.76 26.03
CA ALA A 150 3.21 13.13 27.42
C ALA A 150 2.03 12.26 27.89
N PRO A 151 1.85 12.08 29.22
CA PRO A 151 0.66 11.45 29.73
C PRO A 151 -0.62 12.17 29.26
N GLY A 152 -1.64 11.42 28.85
CA GLY A 152 -2.90 11.95 28.34
C GLY A 152 -4.07 11.04 28.68
N THR A 153 -5.28 11.46 28.28
CA THR A 153 -6.49 10.64 28.45
C THR A 153 -6.54 9.53 27.41
N ARG A 154 -6.82 8.30 27.85
CA ARG A 154 -7.01 7.18 26.96
C ARG A 154 -8.34 7.32 26.22
N GLU A 155 -8.26 7.30 24.88
CA GLU A 155 -9.42 7.41 23.99
C GLU A 155 -9.22 6.53 22.74
N GLU A 156 -10.03 5.50 22.61
CA GLU A 156 -10.04 4.63 21.42
C GLU A 156 -11.05 5.15 20.40
N SER A 157 -10.58 5.47 19.19
CA SER A 157 -11.44 5.89 18.08
C SER A 157 -11.84 4.74 17.17
N GLU A 158 -12.91 4.91 16.39
CA GLU A 158 -13.28 3.96 15.33
C GLU A 158 -12.14 3.75 14.32
N LEU A 159 -11.37 4.80 14.01
CA LEU A 159 -10.24 4.73 13.09
C LEU A 159 -9.12 3.87 13.66
N TYR A 160 -8.81 4.00 14.96
CA TYR A 160 -7.83 3.13 15.62
C TYR A 160 -8.26 1.66 15.51
N ASN A 161 -9.53 1.36 15.80
CA ASN A 161 -10.08 0.01 15.74
C ASN A 161 -10.19 -0.55 14.29
N ALA A 162 -10.08 0.31 13.27
CA ALA A 162 -10.05 -0.09 11.87
C ALA A 162 -8.64 -0.48 11.38
N ILE A 163 -7.56 -0.14 12.09
CA ILE A 163 -6.17 -0.40 11.67
C ILE A 163 -5.96 -1.86 11.23
N PRO A 164 -6.31 -2.90 12.03
CA PRO A 164 -6.06 -4.29 11.64
C PRO A 164 -6.94 -4.80 10.49
N ARG A 165 -8.01 -4.07 10.16
CA ARG A 165 -8.93 -4.43 9.07
C ARG A 165 -8.61 -3.72 7.75
N ARG A 166 -7.77 -2.69 7.79
CA ARG A 166 -7.39 -1.90 6.63
C ARG A 166 -6.39 -2.67 5.75
N HIS A 167 -6.83 -3.16 4.63
CA HIS A 167 -6.01 -3.79 3.61
C HIS A 167 -6.20 -3.11 2.26
N THR A 168 -5.12 -2.96 1.47
CA THR A 168 -5.24 -2.51 0.08
C THR A 168 -5.93 -3.59 -0.73
N ASN A 169 -7.06 -3.26 -1.33
CA ASN A 169 -7.85 -4.19 -2.11
C ASN A 169 -7.71 -3.89 -3.61
N ARG A 170 -7.23 -4.87 -4.38
CA ARG A 170 -7.01 -4.75 -5.83
C ARG A 170 -8.04 -5.53 -6.66
N SER A 171 -9.06 -6.13 -6.04
CA SER A 171 -10.19 -6.71 -6.77
C SER A 171 -11.02 -5.62 -7.46
N PRO A 172 -11.83 -5.96 -8.46
CA PRO A 172 -12.84 -5.05 -8.99
C PRO A 172 -13.81 -4.58 -7.89
N TYR A 173 -14.46 -3.44 -8.13
CA TYR A 173 -15.50 -2.93 -7.26
C TYR A 173 -16.90 -3.18 -7.83
N GLU A 174 -17.92 -3.16 -6.98
CA GLU A 174 -19.33 -3.17 -7.35
C GLU A 174 -19.71 -1.82 -8.00
N ARG A 175 -19.47 -1.65 -9.29
CA ARG A 175 -19.59 -0.39 -10.04
C ARG A 175 -20.90 0.34 -9.80
N GLN A 176 -22.02 -0.41 -9.68
CA GLN A 176 -23.37 0.16 -9.54
C GLN A 176 -23.70 0.57 -8.10
N ARG A 177 -22.80 0.32 -7.15
CA ARG A 177 -23.02 0.64 -5.75
C ARG A 177 -22.28 1.93 -5.39
N PRO A 178 -22.99 3.07 -5.27
CA PRO A 178 -22.36 4.36 -4.98
C PRO A 178 -21.82 4.39 -3.54
N ILE A 179 -20.81 5.23 -3.32
CA ILE A 179 -20.36 5.55 -1.96
C ILE A 179 -21.38 6.52 -1.33
N PRO A 180 -21.82 6.27 -0.09
CA PRO A 180 -22.74 7.14 0.63
C PRO A 180 -22.22 8.60 0.72
N LYS A 181 -23.14 9.56 0.58
CA LYS A 181 -22.78 10.99 0.55
C LYS A 181 -22.08 11.46 1.83
N ASP A 182 -22.49 10.97 2.99
CA ASP A 182 -21.88 11.27 4.29
C ASP A 182 -20.40 10.84 4.35
N ILE A 183 -20.05 9.73 3.70
CA ILE A 183 -18.67 9.26 3.56
C ILE A 183 -17.89 10.16 2.61
N VAL A 184 -18.45 10.54 1.46
CA VAL A 184 -17.82 11.49 0.53
C VAL A 184 -17.58 12.83 1.22
N ASP A 185 -18.57 13.36 1.94
CA ASP A 185 -18.46 14.59 2.72
C ASP A 185 -17.43 14.45 3.85
N GLY A 186 -17.36 13.29 4.49
CA GLY A 186 -16.34 12.97 5.51
C GLY A 186 -14.92 12.99 4.94
N LEU A 187 -14.71 12.35 3.79
CA LEU A 187 -13.42 12.35 3.09
C LEU A 187 -12.99 13.78 2.69
N SER A 188 -13.91 14.58 2.17
CA SER A 188 -13.63 15.98 1.75
C SER A 188 -13.16 16.87 2.91
N ARG A 189 -13.57 16.57 4.14
CA ARG A 189 -13.20 17.35 5.34
C ARG A 189 -11.90 16.90 6.00
N LEU A 190 -11.30 15.78 5.63
CA LEU A 190 -10.10 15.27 6.29
C LEU A 190 -8.90 16.25 6.30
N PRO A 191 -8.64 17.04 5.24
CA PRO A 191 -7.54 18.01 5.24
C PRO A 191 -7.93 19.39 5.76
N SER A 192 -9.08 19.57 6.43
CA SER A 192 -9.66 20.88 6.76
C SER A 192 -8.77 21.81 7.60
N GLU A 193 -7.76 21.26 8.29
CA GLU A 193 -6.83 22.03 9.14
C GLU A 193 -5.47 22.27 8.45
N ASP A 194 -5.29 21.84 7.20
CA ASP A 194 -4.02 21.94 6.49
C ASP A 194 -4.17 22.72 5.17
N GLU A 195 -3.63 23.93 5.12
CA GLU A 195 -3.68 24.78 3.94
C GLU A 195 -2.91 24.24 2.74
N ASN A 196 -2.01 23.28 2.96
CA ASN A 196 -1.10 22.74 1.95
C ASN A 196 -1.51 21.36 1.42
N VAL A 197 -2.59 20.77 1.91
CA VAL A 197 -3.11 19.49 1.46
C VAL A 197 -4.59 19.58 1.14
N ARG A 198 -5.02 19.00 0.03
CA ARG A 198 -6.42 18.96 -0.40
C ARG A 198 -6.79 17.59 -0.95
N ILE A 199 -8.04 17.20 -0.76
CA ILE A 199 -8.64 16.03 -1.42
C ILE A 199 -9.60 16.53 -2.51
N PHE A 200 -9.48 15.94 -3.70
CA PHE A 200 -10.42 16.06 -4.79
C PHE A 200 -11.10 14.70 -4.98
N LEU A 201 -12.41 14.67 -5.06
CA LEU A 201 -13.21 13.46 -5.17
C LEU A 201 -14.08 13.53 -6.42
N PHE A 202 -13.99 12.52 -7.25
CA PHE A 202 -14.67 12.43 -8.53
C PHE A 202 -15.61 11.22 -8.50
N THR A 203 -16.87 11.43 -8.78
CA THR A 203 -17.92 10.41 -8.89
C THR A 203 -18.63 10.45 -10.24
N GLY A 204 -18.26 11.42 -11.09
CA GLY A 204 -18.82 11.61 -12.43
C GLY A 204 -18.12 10.75 -13.48
N GLU A 205 -18.88 10.23 -14.43
CA GLU A 205 -18.36 9.37 -15.50
C GLU A 205 -17.33 10.11 -16.40
N ALA A 206 -17.57 11.39 -16.68
CA ALA A 206 -16.69 12.17 -17.55
C ALA A 206 -15.29 12.35 -16.94
N GLU A 207 -15.21 12.70 -15.65
CA GLU A 207 -13.95 12.81 -14.92
C GLU A 207 -13.27 11.45 -14.81
N HIS A 208 -14.00 10.37 -14.51
CA HIS A 208 -13.45 9.02 -14.47
C HIS A 208 -12.80 8.63 -15.79
N GLN A 209 -13.47 8.85 -16.93
CA GLN A 209 -12.92 8.55 -18.26
C GLN A 209 -11.62 9.33 -18.54
N ARG A 210 -11.57 10.61 -18.15
CA ARG A 210 -10.36 11.44 -18.31
C ARG A 210 -9.22 10.94 -17.44
N ILE A 211 -9.47 10.65 -16.16
CA ILE A 211 -8.46 10.14 -15.22
C ILE A 211 -7.93 8.79 -15.68
N VAL A 212 -8.82 7.87 -16.05
CA VAL A 212 -8.47 6.53 -16.53
C VAL A 212 -7.62 6.61 -17.80
N LYS A 213 -7.95 7.51 -18.74
CA LYS A 213 -7.16 7.71 -19.96
C LYS A 213 -5.72 8.14 -19.63
N ILE A 214 -5.55 9.12 -18.73
CA ILE A 214 -4.23 9.62 -18.31
C ILE A 214 -3.45 8.52 -17.60
N SER A 215 -4.06 7.86 -16.61
CA SER A 215 -3.42 6.82 -15.82
C SER A 215 -3.05 5.59 -16.64
N SER A 216 -3.89 5.20 -17.61
CA SER A 216 -3.61 4.08 -18.52
C SER A 216 -2.44 4.39 -19.46
N ALA A 217 -2.36 5.61 -19.99
CA ALA A 217 -1.24 6.02 -20.81
C ALA A 217 0.06 6.05 -19.99
N ALA A 218 0.02 6.60 -18.78
CA ALA A 218 1.13 6.61 -17.84
C ALA A 218 1.59 5.18 -17.48
N ASN A 219 0.67 4.28 -17.17
CA ASN A 219 0.98 2.87 -16.87
C ASN A 219 1.72 2.18 -18.02
N ILE A 220 1.26 2.37 -19.27
CA ILE A 220 1.91 1.77 -20.44
C ILE A 220 3.31 2.34 -20.63
N GLU A 221 3.48 3.65 -20.50
CA GLU A 221 4.76 4.33 -20.70
C GLU A 221 5.76 3.96 -19.61
N LEU A 222 5.38 4.05 -18.32
CA LEU A 222 6.23 3.70 -17.18
C LEU A 222 6.74 2.26 -17.27
N TYR A 223 5.84 1.29 -17.44
CA TYR A 223 6.22 -0.12 -17.49
C TYR A 223 6.79 -0.57 -18.86
N SER A 224 6.97 0.36 -19.79
CA SER A 224 7.79 0.15 -20.99
C SER A 224 9.27 0.45 -20.73
N ASP A 225 9.59 1.20 -19.67
CA ASP A 225 10.96 1.39 -19.18
C ASP A 225 11.39 0.14 -18.38
N PRO A 226 12.45 -0.57 -18.83
CA PRO A 226 12.92 -1.78 -18.16
C PRO A 226 13.45 -1.51 -16.75
N TYR A 227 13.94 -0.32 -16.43
CA TYR A 227 14.40 0.04 -15.08
C TYR A 227 13.23 0.20 -14.12
N VAL A 228 12.13 0.80 -14.56
CA VAL A 228 10.89 0.91 -13.80
C VAL A 228 10.27 -0.47 -13.56
N ALA A 229 10.20 -1.31 -14.60
CA ALA A 229 9.69 -2.66 -14.48
C ALA A 229 10.50 -3.49 -13.48
N ALA A 230 11.82 -3.50 -13.59
CA ALA A 230 12.72 -4.22 -12.68
C ALA A 230 12.63 -3.70 -11.24
N ALA A 231 12.52 -2.38 -11.04
CA ALA A 231 12.35 -1.76 -9.73
C ALA A 231 11.05 -2.17 -9.02
N SER A 232 9.97 -2.35 -9.78
CA SER A 232 8.70 -2.88 -9.25
C SER A 232 8.80 -4.39 -8.97
N GLU A 233 9.36 -5.17 -9.89
CA GLU A 233 9.45 -6.63 -9.79
C GLU A 233 10.28 -7.10 -8.58
N GLN A 234 11.33 -6.37 -8.17
CA GLN A 234 12.13 -6.71 -7.00
C GLN A 234 11.32 -6.80 -5.70
N TRP A 235 10.14 -6.18 -5.64
CA TRP A 235 9.24 -6.20 -4.49
C TRP A 235 8.09 -7.20 -4.63
N VAL A 236 8.09 -8.07 -5.64
CA VAL A 236 7.09 -9.12 -5.78
C VAL A 236 7.58 -10.40 -5.12
N ARG A 237 6.76 -10.99 -4.24
CA ARG A 237 7.04 -12.23 -3.50
C ARG A 237 6.07 -13.31 -3.97
N LEU A 238 6.56 -14.21 -4.81
CA LEU A 238 5.74 -15.24 -5.45
C LEU A 238 5.63 -16.53 -4.65
N GLN A 239 6.60 -16.80 -3.74
CA GLN A 239 6.66 -18.04 -2.99
C GLN A 239 6.40 -17.79 -1.51
N TRP A 240 5.61 -18.66 -0.87
CA TRP A 240 5.28 -18.54 0.54
C TRP A 240 6.51 -18.49 1.46
N LYS A 241 7.52 -19.34 1.21
CA LYS A 241 8.79 -19.31 1.97
C LYS A 241 9.52 -17.98 1.85
N GLU A 242 9.48 -17.37 0.67
CA GLU A 242 10.05 -16.04 0.44
C GLU A 242 9.29 -14.96 1.21
N VAL A 243 7.95 -15.01 1.19
CA VAL A 243 7.09 -14.12 1.98
C VAL A 243 7.45 -14.19 3.47
N GLN A 244 7.58 -15.41 4.02
CA GLN A 244 7.92 -15.60 5.44
C GLN A 244 9.33 -15.10 5.79
N ARG A 245 10.27 -15.22 4.87
CA ARG A 245 11.66 -14.76 5.05
C ARG A 245 11.77 -13.24 4.94
N CYS A 246 11.21 -12.64 3.88
CA CYS A 246 11.36 -11.21 3.58
C CYS A 246 10.39 -10.34 4.38
N ARG A 247 9.19 -10.85 4.68
CA ARG A 247 8.14 -10.17 5.46
C ARG A 247 7.75 -8.79 4.88
N ASP A 248 7.88 -8.64 3.55
CA ASP A 248 7.61 -7.43 2.79
C ASP A 248 7.09 -7.76 1.38
N GLY A 249 6.91 -6.73 0.56
CA GLY A 249 6.57 -6.85 -0.84
C GLY A 249 5.11 -7.18 -1.11
N LEU A 250 4.81 -7.34 -2.40
CA LEU A 250 3.50 -7.74 -2.92
C LEU A 250 3.44 -9.25 -3.09
N THR A 251 2.45 -9.89 -2.48
CA THR A 251 2.21 -11.32 -2.61
C THR A 251 1.15 -11.59 -3.68
N ILE A 252 1.07 -12.84 -4.17
CA ILE A 252 0.01 -13.25 -5.11
C ILE A 252 -1.39 -12.93 -4.56
N ASP A 253 -1.59 -13.10 -3.25
CA ASP A 253 -2.86 -12.82 -2.58
C ASP A 253 -3.22 -11.31 -2.56
N ALA A 254 -2.24 -10.44 -2.79
CA ALA A 254 -2.45 -8.99 -2.85
C ALA A 254 -2.89 -8.46 -4.24
N PHE A 255 -2.91 -9.29 -5.29
CA PHE A 255 -3.25 -8.86 -6.65
C PHE A 255 -4.76 -8.83 -6.95
N GLY A 256 -5.61 -9.15 -5.98
CA GLY A 256 -7.08 -9.11 -6.15
C GLY A 256 -7.61 -10.20 -7.08
N LEU A 257 -6.93 -11.33 -7.13
CA LEU A 257 -7.36 -12.51 -7.85
C LEU A 257 -8.44 -13.25 -7.05
N SER A 258 -9.35 -13.94 -7.76
CA SER A 258 -10.25 -14.88 -7.09
C SER A 258 -9.45 -16.00 -6.40
N PRO A 259 -10.00 -16.66 -5.36
CA PRO A 259 -9.28 -17.72 -4.63
C PRO A 259 -8.75 -18.83 -5.56
N ILE A 260 -9.53 -19.23 -6.55
CA ILE A 260 -9.12 -20.25 -7.55
C ILE A 260 -7.96 -19.76 -8.41
N ALA A 261 -8.03 -18.52 -8.89
CA ALA A 261 -6.98 -17.92 -9.71
C ALA A 261 -5.69 -17.71 -8.91
N ALA A 262 -5.78 -17.31 -7.64
CA ALA A 262 -4.64 -17.18 -6.75
C ALA A 262 -3.97 -18.53 -6.47
N ALA A 263 -4.75 -19.58 -6.21
CA ALA A 263 -4.24 -20.95 -6.04
C ALA A 263 -3.53 -21.46 -7.29
N ALA A 264 -4.12 -21.26 -8.47
CA ALA A 264 -3.49 -21.60 -9.74
C ALA A 264 -2.18 -20.82 -9.95
N ALA A 265 -2.18 -19.52 -9.71
CA ALA A 265 -0.98 -18.66 -9.83
C ALA A 265 0.16 -19.12 -8.91
N LYS A 266 -0.12 -19.50 -7.65
CA LYS A 266 0.88 -20.00 -6.70
C LYS A 266 1.53 -21.31 -7.15
N THR A 267 0.82 -22.13 -7.92
CA THR A 267 1.32 -23.43 -8.41
C THR A 267 1.99 -23.36 -9.80
N MET A 268 1.89 -22.21 -10.48
CA MET A 268 2.54 -22.01 -11.79
C MET A 268 4.07 -21.88 -11.67
N PRO A 269 4.81 -22.27 -12.71
CA PRO A 269 6.21 -21.88 -12.86
C PRO A 269 6.37 -20.35 -12.89
N THR A 270 7.38 -19.84 -12.20
CA THR A 270 7.62 -18.39 -12.02
C THR A 270 7.73 -17.64 -13.36
N GLN A 271 8.39 -18.23 -14.36
CA GLN A 271 8.55 -17.63 -15.70
C GLN A 271 7.20 -17.43 -16.40
N LEU A 272 6.31 -18.41 -16.31
CA LEU A 272 4.97 -18.32 -16.90
C LEU A 272 4.12 -17.28 -16.16
N LEU A 273 4.21 -17.27 -14.84
CA LEU A 273 3.49 -16.30 -14.01
C LEU A 273 3.94 -14.86 -14.32
N ASN A 274 5.24 -14.59 -14.43
CA ASN A 274 5.76 -13.27 -14.79
C ASN A 274 5.27 -12.82 -16.17
N THR A 275 5.22 -13.72 -17.15
CA THR A 275 4.71 -13.42 -18.49
C THR A 275 3.22 -13.05 -18.46
N ILE A 276 2.41 -13.80 -17.71
CA ILE A 276 0.98 -13.54 -17.55
C ILE A 276 0.76 -12.22 -16.79
N ALA A 277 1.49 -12.00 -15.70
CA ALA A 277 1.38 -10.81 -14.87
C ALA A 277 1.73 -9.53 -15.66
N SER A 278 2.84 -9.53 -16.41
CA SER A 278 3.25 -8.43 -17.28
C SER A 278 2.21 -8.10 -18.36
N LYS A 279 1.63 -9.12 -18.99
CA LYS A 279 0.57 -8.92 -19.98
C LYS A 279 -0.73 -8.41 -19.33
N SER A 280 -1.12 -8.97 -18.19
CA SER A 280 -2.36 -8.60 -17.47
C SER A 280 -2.29 -7.20 -16.85
N SER A 281 -1.11 -6.72 -16.45
CA SER A 281 -0.95 -5.35 -15.94
C SER A 281 -1.18 -4.29 -17.01
N LYS A 282 -0.85 -4.58 -18.27
CA LYS A 282 -1.06 -3.67 -19.42
C LYS A 282 -2.48 -3.75 -19.96
N THR A 283 -3.07 -4.96 -20.01
CA THR A 283 -4.45 -5.18 -20.46
C THR A 283 -5.38 -5.26 -19.25
N GLY A 284 -6.51 -4.57 -19.27
CA GLY A 284 -7.50 -4.57 -18.18
C GLY A 284 -7.20 -3.59 -17.03
N TYR A 285 -6.15 -2.78 -17.11
CA TYR A 285 -5.89 -1.71 -16.14
C TYR A 285 -7.03 -0.69 -16.13
N ALA A 286 -7.40 -0.16 -17.30
CA ALA A 286 -8.50 0.77 -17.48
C ALA A 286 -9.83 0.19 -16.98
N ASP A 287 -10.14 -1.03 -17.38
CA ASP A 287 -11.40 -1.70 -17.00
C ASP A 287 -11.50 -1.82 -15.47
N ARG A 288 -10.42 -2.20 -14.79
CA ARG A 288 -10.39 -2.26 -13.32
C ARG A 288 -10.56 -0.90 -12.65
N MET A 289 -9.97 0.17 -13.20
CA MET A 289 -10.18 1.52 -12.68
C MET A 289 -11.64 1.95 -12.82
N LEU A 290 -12.26 1.68 -13.97
CA LEU A 290 -13.66 2.03 -14.27
C LEU A 290 -14.68 1.28 -13.42
N THR A 291 -14.28 0.26 -12.66
CA THR A 291 -15.19 -0.36 -11.68
C THR A 291 -15.37 0.50 -10.44
N ALA A 292 -14.44 1.41 -10.13
CA ALA A 292 -14.52 2.22 -8.92
C ALA A 292 -15.61 3.30 -9.02
N PRO A 293 -16.56 3.36 -8.07
CA PRO A 293 -17.57 4.42 -8.02
C PRO A 293 -17.00 5.77 -7.57
N LEU A 294 -15.77 5.80 -7.03
CA LEU A 294 -15.07 7.01 -6.64
C LEU A 294 -13.58 6.91 -6.99
N ILE A 295 -13.09 7.94 -7.68
CA ILE A 295 -11.66 8.20 -7.86
C ILE A 295 -11.30 9.47 -7.07
N GLY A 296 -10.18 9.47 -6.38
CA GLY A 296 -9.76 10.64 -5.61
C GLY A 296 -8.30 10.99 -5.84
N PHE A 297 -8.01 12.28 -5.68
CA PHE A 297 -6.65 12.81 -5.64
C PHE A 297 -6.38 13.42 -4.26
N ILE A 298 -5.21 13.17 -3.70
CA ILE A 298 -4.62 14.02 -2.69
C ILE A 298 -3.63 14.92 -3.42
N ALA A 299 -3.78 16.22 -3.27
CA ALA A 299 -2.94 17.22 -3.90
C ALA A 299 -2.31 18.11 -2.82
N VAL A 300 -1.13 18.63 -3.13
CA VAL A 300 -0.34 19.51 -2.27
C VAL A 300 0.08 20.75 -3.06
N ARG A 301 0.62 21.78 -2.37
CA ARG A 301 1.16 22.98 -3.03
C ARG A 301 2.52 22.72 -3.67
N ASP A 302 3.37 21.92 -3.03
CA ASP A 302 4.64 21.46 -3.57
C ASP A 302 4.80 19.95 -3.34
N ARG A 303 4.75 19.17 -4.42
CA ARG A 303 4.86 17.70 -4.36
C ARG A 303 6.26 17.20 -3.98
N TYR A 304 7.24 18.08 -3.92
CA TYR A 304 8.61 17.77 -3.49
C TYR A 304 8.96 18.35 -2.12
N ASP A 305 8.03 19.02 -1.46
CA ASP A 305 8.15 19.37 -0.05
C ASP A 305 7.92 18.13 0.83
N ARG A 306 8.91 17.81 1.67
CA ARG A 306 8.90 16.63 2.54
C ARG A 306 7.68 16.62 3.48
N ALA A 307 7.45 17.73 4.16
CA ALA A 307 6.39 17.82 5.15
C ALA A 307 5.00 17.65 4.51
N GLN A 308 4.81 18.19 3.30
CA GLN A 308 3.56 18.03 2.56
C GLN A 308 3.35 16.57 2.10
N CYS A 309 4.41 15.85 1.71
CA CYS A 309 4.30 14.42 1.40
C CYS A 309 3.92 13.60 2.63
N LEU A 310 4.51 13.87 3.79
CA LEU A 310 4.15 13.22 5.05
C LEU A 310 2.68 13.49 5.42
N ARG A 311 2.21 14.74 5.28
CA ARG A 311 0.81 15.12 5.52
C ARG A 311 -0.14 14.42 4.53
N ALA A 312 0.20 14.36 3.25
CA ALA A 312 -0.57 13.61 2.26
C ALA A 312 -0.71 12.13 2.66
N GLY A 313 0.35 11.52 3.19
CA GLY A 313 0.33 10.17 3.71
C GLY A 313 -0.58 9.99 4.92
N ARG A 314 -0.56 10.93 5.86
CA ARG A 314 -1.48 10.94 7.01
C ARG A 314 -2.94 11.00 6.54
N ILE A 315 -3.23 11.89 5.59
CA ILE A 315 -4.58 12.04 5.03
C ILE A 315 -5.02 10.76 4.28
N TRP A 316 -4.13 10.15 3.48
CA TRP A 316 -4.44 8.88 2.82
C TRP A 316 -4.76 7.77 3.82
N GLN A 317 -3.94 7.62 4.86
CA GLN A 317 -4.16 6.58 5.87
C GLN A 317 -5.49 6.80 6.59
N ARG A 318 -5.79 8.04 6.99
CA ARG A 318 -7.05 8.39 7.65
C ARG A 318 -8.26 8.16 6.75
N ALA A 319 -8.16 8.53 5.47
CA ALA A 319 -9.19 8.27 4.47
C ALA A 319 -9.45 6.76 4.30
N HIS A 320 -8.39 5.97 4.19
CA HIS A 320 -8.49 4.52 4.04
C HIS A 320 -9.10 3.86 5.29
N LEU A 321 -8.72 4.31 6.49
CA LEU A 321 -9.32 3.82 7.74
C LEU A 321 -10.80 4.21 7.84
N LEU A 322 -11.16 5.44 7.48
CA LEU A 322 -12.55 5.90 7.48
C LEU A 322 -13.44 5.01 6.59
N VAL A 323 -13.04 4.75 5.35
CA VAL A 323 -13.83 3.90 4.46
C VAL A 323 -13.85 2.45 4.92
N THR A 324 -12.77 1.97 5.55
CA THR A 324 -12.69 0.63 6.14
C THR A 324 -13.74 0.44 7.24
N THR A 325 -14.07 1.47 8.05
CA THR A 325 -15.12 1.38 9.08
C THR A 325 -16.50 1.11 8.47
N ARG A 326 -16.70 1.40 7.20
CA ARG A 326 -17.97 1.26 6.45
C ARG A 326 -17.96 0.09 5.46
N GLY A 327 -16.96 -0.79 5.51
CA GLY A 327 -16.85 -1.92 4.58
C GLY A 327 -16.51 -1.51 3.13
N ILE A 328 -16.05 -0.28 2.94
CA ILE A 328 -15.57 0.22 1.65
C ILE A 328 -14.06 -0.02 1.61
N ALA A 329 -13.58 -0.49 0.47
CA ALA A 329 -12.16 -0.71 0.24
C ALA A 329 -11.54 0.45 -0.54
N GLY A 330 -10.22 0.60 -0.34
CA GLY A 330 -9.42 1.58 -1.04
C GLY A 330 -8.13 0.97 -1.60
N ARG A 331 -7.64 1.55 -2.71
CA ARG A 331 -6.32 1.22 -3.24
C ARG A 331 -5.66 2.45 -3.88
N PRO A 332 -4.31 2.56 -3.83
CA PRO A 332 -3.55 3.50 -4.66
C PRO A 332 -3.66 3.16 -6.15
N CYS A 333 -3.54 4.19 -6.99
CA CYS A 333 -3.48 4.08 -8.44
C CYS A 333 -2.60 5.23 -8.97
N ASN A 334 -1.30 5.16 -8.65
CA ASN A 334 -0.38 6.29 -8.68
C ASN A 334 0.34 6.50 -10.02
N GLU A 335 0.15 5.64 -11.01
CA GLU A 335 0.90 5.66 -12.27
C GLU A 335 0.92 7.05 -12.95
N ALA A 336 -0.18 7.80 -12.86
CA ALA A 336 -0.23 9.16 -13.41
C ALA A 336 0.67 10.15 -12.65
N VAL A 337 0.76 10.04 -11.30
CA VAL A 337 1.62 10.90 -10.49
C VAL A 337 3.06 10.42 -10.45
N GLU A 338 3.31 9.12 -10.62
CA GLU A 338 4.65 8.53 -10.83
C GLU A 338 5.22 8.99 -12.18
N MET A 339 4.37 9.10 -13.23
CA MET A 339 4.79 9.64 -14.53
C MET A 339 5.28 11.09 -14.43
N VAL A 340 4.68 11.93 -13.57
CA VAL A 340 5.19 13.29 -13.33
C VAL A 340 6.64 13.26 -12.80
N ASP A 341 6.94 12.34 -11.89
CA ASP A 341 8.28 12.18 -11.34
C ASP A 341 9.26 11.65 -12.41
N HIS A 342 8.79 10.73 -13.24
CA HIS A 342 9.57 10.18 -14.34
C HIS A 342 9.87 11.25 -15.43
N GLU A 343 8.88 12.07 -15.83
CA GLU A 343 9.07 13.20 -16.71
C GLU A 343 10.12 14.18 -16.16
N ARG A 344 10.04 14.51 -14.86
CA ARG A 344 11.02 15.38 -14.19
C ARG A 344 12.41 14.78 -14.19
N MET A 345 12.53 13.48 -13.86
CA MET A 345 13.82 12.79 -13.81
C MET A 345 14.52 12.79 -15.18
N GLN A 346 13.73 12.72 -16.24
CA GLN A 346 14.21 12.76 -17.64
C GLN A 346 14.38 14.17 -18.20
N GLY A 347 14.11 15.23 -17.42
CA GLY A 347 14.14 16.61 -17.89
C GLY A 347 13.09 16.94 -18.96
N ARG A 348 12.00 16.16 -19.02
CA ARG A 348 10.87 16.37 -19.94
C ARG A 348 9.88 17.41 -19.39
N ALA A 349 9.08 17.99 -20.27
CA ALA A 349 7.97 18.86 -19.88
C ALA A 349 6.96 18.07 -19.01
N PRO A 350 6.42 18.65 -17.92
CA PRO A 350 5.51 17.97 -16.96
C PRO A 350 4.09 17.82 -17.52
N LYS A 351 3.96 17.12 -18.63
CA LYS A 351 2.70 16.91 -19.36
C LYS A 351 1.62 16.26 -18.48
N CYS A 352 2.01 15.23 -17.74
CA CYS A 352 1.06 14.50 -16.89
C CYS A 352 0.53 15.40 -15.75
N LEU A 353 1.41 16.25 -15.17
CA LEU A 353 1.01 17.22 -14.15
C LEU A 353 -0.04 18.20 -14.67
N PHE A 354 0.18 18.77 -15.88
CA PHE A 354 -0.78 19.69 -16.49
C PHE A 354 -2.14 19.02 -16.75
N GLN A 355 -2.14 17.78 -17.26
CA GLN A 355 -3.36 17.04 -17.50
C GLN A 355 -4.15 16.76 -16.20
N LEU A 356 -3.46 16.44 -15.10
CA LEU A 356 -4.09 16.24 -13.80
C LEU A 356 -4.59 17.56 -13.20
N ALA A 357 -3.86 18.68 -13.38
CA ALA A 357 -4.27 20.01 -12.93
C ALA A 357 -5.54 20.49 -13.64
N GLU A 358 -5.70 20.19 -14.92
CA GLU A 358 -6.95 20.47 -15.66
C GLU A 358 -8.17 19.75 -15.05
N ILE A 359 -7.99 18.58 -14.46
CA ILE A 359 -9.08 17.84 -13.80
C ILE A 359 -9.43 18.47 -12.47
N THR A 360 -8.45 18.95 -11.70
CA THR A 360 -8.69 19.62 -10.42
C THR A 360 -9.28 21.03 -10.60
N GLY A 361 -9.15 21.61 -11.79
CA GLY A 361 -9.61 22.97 -12.10
C GLY A 361 -8.79 24.09 -11.43
N ASP A 362 -7.70 23.74 -10.72
CA ASP A 362 -6.83 24.69 -10.03
C ASP A 362 -5.36 24.25 -10.15
N PRO A 363 -4.54 24.90 -11.00
CA PRO A 363 -3.17 24.51 -11.24
C PRO A 363 -2.21 24.78 -10.06
N THR A 364 -2.67 25.47 -9.02
CA THR A 364 -1.89 25.68 -7.80
C THR A 364 -1.85 24.42 -6.90
N TRP A 365 -2.70 23.42 -7.19
CA TRP A 365 -2.70 22.13 -6.54
C TRP A 365 -2.03 21.08 -7.41
N GLN A 366 -1.00 20.45 -6.88
CA GLN A 366 -0.24 19.40 -7.54
C GLN A 366 -0.69 18.04 -7.01
N PRO A 367 -1.43 17.23 -7.78
CA PRO A 367 -1.78 15.87 -7.39
C PRO A 367 -0.53 15.07 -7.07
N THR A 368 -0.49 14.48 -5.89
CA THR A 368 0.63 13.69 -5.39
C THR A 368 0.27 12.24 -5.07
N PHE A 369 -1.02 11.94 -4.98
CA PHE A 369 -1.50 10.59 -4.72
C PHE A 369 -2.88 10.40 -5.36
N VAL A 370 -3.05 9.32 -6.11
CA VAL A 370 -4.31 8.93 -6.75
C VAL A 370 -4.82 7.65 -6.10
N PHE A 371 -6.11 7.59 -5.82
CA PHE A 371 -6.72 6.43 -5.20
C PHE A 371 -8.10 6.10 -5.76
N LEU A 372 -8.48 4.85 -5.64
CA LEU A 372 -9.79 4.31 -5.98
C LEU A 372 -10.48 3.82 -4.71
N MET A 373 -11.79 4.04 -4.61
CA MET A 373 -12.61 3.51 -3.51
C MET A 373 -13.91 2.94 -4.03
N GLY A 374 -14.39 1.86 -3.37
CA GLY A 374 -15.65 1.20 -3.70
C GLY A 374 -15.90 -0.01 -2.83
N TYR A 375 -17.04 -0.65 -3.00
CA TYR A 375 -17.34 -1.93 -2.37
C TYR A 375 -16.65 -3.04 -3.16
N PRO A 376 -15.75 -3.82 -2.55
CA PRO A 376 -14.95 -4.79 -3.29
C PRO A 376 -15.74 -6.06 -3.59
N THR A 377 -15.47 -6.69 -4.73
CA THR A 377 -16.07 -7.99 -5.10
C THR A 377 -15.42 -9.17 -4.39
N GLU A 378 -14.19 -8.99 -3.89
CA GLU A 378 -13.43 -10.01 -3.16
C GLU A 378 -12.81 -9.39 -1.90
N THR A 379 -12.65 -10.19 -0.85
CA THR A 379 -12.01 -9.75 0.39
C THR A 379 -10.50 -9.60 0.18
N ALA A 380 -9.92 -8.48 0.64
CA ALA A 380 -8.48 -8.30 0.65
C ALA A 380 -7.83 -9.12 1.77
N HIS A 381 -6.65 -9.66 1.50
CA HIS A 381 -5.82 -10.33 2.47
C HIS A 381 -4.78 -9.39 3.09
N ALA A 382 -4.36 -9.71 4.31
CA ALA A 382 -3.26 -9.02 4.97
C ALA A 382 -1.97 -9.13 4.13
N SER A 383 -1.19 -8.05 4.10
CA SER A 383 0.16 -8.08 3.54
C SER A 383 1.18 -8.46 4.63
N PRO A 384 2.30 -9.09 4.29
CA PRO A 384 3.35 -9.42 5.27
C PRO A 384 3.87 -8.15 5.97
N ARG A 385 4.33 -8.31 7.21
CA ARG A 385 4.91 -7.22 8.02
C ARG A 385 6.21 -7.68 8.68
N ARG A 386 7.19 -6.79 8.69
CA ARG A 386 8.41 -6.95 9.47
C ARG A 386 8.06 -6.80 10.95
N PRO A 387 8.67 -7.59 11.87
CA PRO A 387 8.43 -7.45 13.30
C PRO A 387 9.02 -6.15 13.83
N VAL A 388 8.45 -5.64 14.91
CA VAL A 388 8.88 -4.36 15.53
C VAL A 388 10.39 -4.34 15.79
N GLN A 389 10.96 -5.45 16.27
CA GLN A 389 12.38 -5.56 16.66
C GLN A 389 13.35 -5.25 15.50
N GLU A 390 12.99 -5.57 14.26
CA GLU A 390 13.81 -5.27 13.07
C GLU A 390 13.75 -3.79 12.64
N LEU A 391 12.84 -3.02 13.22
CA LEU A 391 12.55 -1.64 12.82
C LEU A 391 13.05 -0.62 13.84
N LEU A 392 13.52 -1.08 14.99
CA LEU A 392 14.12 -0.25 16.02
C LEU A 392 15.60 0.05 15.69
N ASN A 393 16.16 1.08 16.32
CA ASN A 393 17.55 1.53 16.14
C ASN A 393 17.79 2.23 14.78
N ALA A 394 17.03 3.30 14.57
CA ALA A 394 17.31 4.25 13.50
C ALA A 394 18.58 5.05 13.79
#